data_f61e6800d130e7e9f17b1a3b935c8ad7
#
_entry.id   f61e6800d130e7e9f17b1a3b935c8ad7
#
_cell.length_a   1.000
_cell.length_b   1.000
_cell.length_c   1.000
_cell.angle_alpha   90.00
_cell.angle_beta   90.00
_cell.angle_gamma   90.00
#
_symmetry.space_group_name_H-M   'P 1'
#
loop_
_entity.id
_entity.type
_entity.pdbx_description
1 polymer ?
#
loop_
_entity_poly.entity_id
_entity_poly.type
_entity_poly.pdbx_seq_one_letter_code
_entity_poly.pdbx_strand_id
1 'polypeptide(L)'
;MNKSKYLSILNEIKEQGGSELGDNPNENVLIIDGLNTFIRVFSVIPTTNDDGTHIGGIVGFLKSIGYTINMFRPTRCIIVFDGKGGSSRRRKLYPEYKAKRKTNIRLNRAYGFDNIEHERENMIRQIRRTIDYLEYLSLIHISEPTRPQAI
;
A
#
# COMPACT_ATOMS: atom_id res chain seq x y z
N MET A 1 21.64 19.11 -14.23
CA MET A 1 21.07 18.13 -15.18
C MET A 1 20.19 18.87 -16.18
N ASN A 2 20.39 18.72 -17.49
CA ASN A 2 19.85 19.61 -18.52
C ASN A 2 18.35 19.29 -18.76
N LYS A 3 17.48 20.33 -18.74
CA LYS A 3 16.01 20.25 -18.92
C LYS A 3 15.61 19.48 -20.19
N SER A 4 16.42 19.61 -21.26
CA SER A 4 16.25 18.91 -22.53
C SER A 4 16.38 17.37 -22.38
N LYS A 5 17.31 16.89 -21.56
CA LYS A 5 17.52 15.47 -21.31
C LYS A 5 16.39 14.83 -20.49
N TYR A 6 15.75 15.63 -19.63
CA TYR A 6 14.57 15.19 -18.87
C TYR A 6 13.34 15.03 -19.77
N LEU A 7 13.16 15.96 -20.70
CA LEU A 7 12.04 15.90 -21.66
C LEU A 7 12.18 14.75 -22.66
N SER A 8 13.42 14.44 -23.11
CA SER A 8 13.63 13.28 -23.98
C SER A 8 13.32 11.95 -23.27
N ILE A 9 13.73 11.80 -22.01
CA ILE A 9 13.41 10.61 -21.20
C ILE A 9 11.90 10.48 -20.95
N LEU A 10 11.21 11.60 -20.68
CA LEU A 10 9.75 11.58 -20.52
C LEU A 10 9.01 11.22 -21.79
N ASN A 11 9.52 11.67 -22.94
CA ASN A 11 8.94 11.30 -24.24
C ASN A 11 9.20 9.84 -24.57
N GLU A 12 10.42 9.33 -24.34
CA GLU A 12 10.72 7.90 -24.48
C GLU A 12 9.82 7.02 -23.60
N ILE A 13 9.60 7.42 -22.33
CA ILE A 13 8.69 6.70 -21.42
C ILE A 13 7.25 6.74 -21.94
N LYS A 14 6.80 7.87 -22.49
CA LYS A 14 5.47 7.99 -23.09
C LYS A 14 5.32 7.16 -24.36
N GLU A 15 6.33 7.12 -25.21
CA GLU A 15 6.33 6.34 -26.45
C GLU A 15 6.41 4.84 -26.18
N GLN A 16 7.19 4.40 -25.18
CA GLN A 16 7.27 2.99 -24.76
C GLN A 16 6.06 2.53 -23.93
N GLY A 17 5.40 3.42 -23.20
CA GLY A 17 4.21 3.11 -22.40
C GLY A 17 2.87 3.22 -23.13
N GLY A 18 2.86 3.82 -24.32
CA GLY A 18 1.62 4.19 -25.02
C GLY A 18 1.04 3.15 -25.97
N SER A 19 1.74 2.05 -26.26
CA SER A 19 1.31 1.12 -27.32
C SER A 19 0.75 -0.22 -26.87
N GLU A 20 0.78 -0.54 -25.57
CA GLU A 20 0.29 -1.84 -25.06
C GLU A 20 -0.84 -1.76 -24.02
N LEU A 21 -1.21 -0.57 -23.56
CA LEU A 21 -2.37 -0.39 -22.70
C LEU A 21 -3.61 -0.32 -23.60
N GLY A 22 -4.40 -1.37 -23.63
CA GLY A 22 -5.68 -1.44 -24.35
C GLY A 22 -6.55 -0.20 -24.05
N ASP A 23 -7.39 0.20 -25.01
CA ASP A 23 -8.27 1.38 -24.91
C ASP A 23 -9.24 1.37 -23.72
N ASN A 24 -9.36 0.23 -23.03
CA ASN A 24 -10.23 0.05 -21.86
C ASN A 24 -9.42 0.06 -20.55
N PRO A 25 -9.50 1.13 -19.74
CA PRO A 25 -8.77 1.21 -18.48
C PRO A 25 -9.23 0.19 -17.41
N ASN A 26 -10.32 -0.51 -17.64
CA ASN A 26 -10.85 -1.53 -16.74
C ASN A 26 -10.75 -2.96 -17.32
N GLU A 27 -9.96 -3.17 -18.33
CA GLU A 27 -9.78 -4.49 -18.95
C GLU A 27 -9.09 -5.46 -17.98
N ASN A 28 -8.03 -5.00 -17.30
CA ASN A 28 -7.29 -5.80 -16.34
C ASN A 28 -7.03 -4.98 -15.06
N VAL A 29 -7.88 -5.15 -14.06
CA VAL A 29 -7.83 -4.38 -12.82
C VAL A 29 -7.15 -5.18 -11.72
N LEU A 30 -6.04 -4.65 -11.20
CA LEU A 30 -5.34 -5.19 -10.04
C LEU A 30 -5.86 -4.52 -8.77
N ILE A 31 -6.40 -5.31 -7.83
CA ILE A 31 -6.85 -4.83 -6.53
C ILE A 31 -5.92 -5.38 -5.45
N ILE A 32 -5.32 -4.48 -4.66
CA ILE A 32 -4.37 -4.81 -3.60
C ILE A 32 -4.95 -4.44 -2.23
N ASP A 33 -4.97 -5.39 -1.29
CA ASP A 33 -5.22 -5.13 0.13
C ASP A 33 -3.98 -4.43 0.72
N GLY A 34 -4.07 -3.10 0.87
CA GLY A 34 -2.95 -2.26 1.28
C GLY A 34 -2.46 -2.56 2.68
N LEU A 35 -3.37 -2.67 3.65
CA LEU A 35 -2.98 -2.91 5.04
C LEU A 35 -2.35 -4.30 5.23
N ASN A 36 -2.93 -5.33 4.63
CA ASN A 36 -2.38 -6.68 4.73
C ASN A 36 -1.00 -6.79 4.07
N THR A 37 -0.85 -6.21 2.88
CA THR A 37 0.43 -6.16 2.18
C THR A 37 1.48 -5.44 3.01
N PHE A 38 1.14 -4.27 3.57
CA PHE A 38 2.05 -3.49 4.41
C PHE A 38 2.51 -4.28 5.64
N ILE A 39 1.58 -4.86 6.42
CA ILE A 39 1.91 -5.60 7.65
C ILE A 39 2.81 -6.80 7.36
N ARG A 40 2.58 -7.49 6.24
CA ARG A 40 3.42 -8.64 5.83
C ARG A 40 4.84 -8.24 5.59
N VAL A 41 5.09 -7.19 4.79
CA VAL A 41 6.45 -6.75 4.46
C VAL A 41 7.13 -6.08 5.65
N PHE A 42 6.40 -5.28 6.44
CA PHE A 42 6.91 -4.67 7.66
C PHE A 42 7.47 -5.73 8.63
N SER A 43 6.77 -6.84 8.80
CA SER A 43 7.17 -7.90 9.73
C SER A 43 8.39 -8.72 9.29
N VAL A 44 8.87 -8.58 8.06
CA VAL A 44 9.92 -9.43 7.49
C VAL A 44 11.13 -8.63 7.00
N ILE A 45 10.92 -7.43 6.47
CA ILE A 45 12.00 -6.64 5.84
C ILE A 45 12.67 -5.75 6.89
N PRO A 46 13.96 -6.00 7.22
CA PRO A 46 14.66 -5.28 8.29
C PRO A 46 15.40 -4.02 7.78
N THR A 47 15.05 -3.48 6.64
CA THR A 47 15.74 -2.31 6.05
C THR A 47 15.63 -1.10 6.95
N THR A 48 16.76 -0.41 7.16
CA THR A 48 16.85 0.85 7.91
C THR A 48 17.24 2.01 6.98
N ASN A 49 16.97 3.23 7.42
CA ASN A 49 17.56 4.43 6.86
C ASN A 49 18.96 4.68 7.44
N ASP A 50 19.58 5.80 7.04
CA ASP A 50 20.94 6.18 7.48
C ASP A 50 21.03 6.43 8.99
N ASP A 51 19.92 6.81 9.64
CA ASP A 51 19.82 7.03 11.09
C ASP A 51 19.55 5.71 11.87
N GLY A 52 19.53 4.56 11.18
CA GLY A 52 19.22 3.27 11.79
C GLY A 52 17.74 3.02 12.05
N THR A 53 16.84 3.95 11.70
CA THR A 53 15.41 3.77 11.87
C THR A 53 14.87 2.74 10.88
N HIS A 54 14.08 1.77 11.37
CA HIS A 54 13.44 0.76 10.53
C HIS A 54 12.44 1.39 9.55
N ILE A 55 12.63 1.13 8.25
CA ILE A 55 11.78 1.62 7.13
C ILE A 55 11.30 0.48 6.23
N GLY A 56 11.45 -0.75 6.68
CA GLY A 56 11.15 -1.95 5.89
C GLY A 56 9.69 -2.04 5.41
N GLY A 57 8.75 -1.43 6.12
CA GLY A 57 7.35 -1.37 5.72
C GLY A 57 7.16 -0.59 4.41
N ILE A 58 7.66 0.65 4.34
CA ILE A 58 7.57 1.50 3.15
C ILE A 58 8.29 0.85 1.97
N VAL A 59 9.56 0.50 2.18
CA VAL A 59 10.42 -0.07 1.12
C VAL A 59 9.84 -1.38 0.58
N GLY A 60 9.43 -2.27 1.46
CA GLY A 60 8.86 -3.56 1.08
C GLY A 60 7.50 -3.42 0.38
N PHE A 61 6.67 -2.48 0.85
CA PHE A 61 5.37 -2.21 0.25
C PHE A 61 5.51 -1.71 -1.18
N LEU A 62 6.32 -0.67 -1.41
CA LEU A 62 6.54 -0.11 -2.74
C LEU A 62 7.18 -1.14 -3.70
N LYS A 63 8.15 -1.92 -3.22
CA LYS A 63 8.74 -3.01 -4.01
C LYS A 63 7.70 -4.08 -4.38
N SER A 64 6.84 -4.48 -3.44
CA SER A 64 5.80 -5.48 -3.69
C SER A 64 4.79 -5.01 -4.73
N ILE A 65 4.36 -3.75 -4.65
CA ILE A 65 3.44 -3.17 -5.64
C ILE A 65 4.11 -3.10 -7.01
N GLY A 66 5.32 -2.54 -7.09
CA GLY A 66 6.05 -2.43 -8.34
C GLY A 66 6.27 -3.80 -9.01
N TYR A 67 6.65 -4.82 -8.22
CA TYR A 67 6.79 -6.19 -8.70
C TYR A 67 5.47 -6.74 -9.25
N THR A 68 4.37 -6.53 -8.52
CA THR A 68 3.05 -7.05 -8.91
C THR A 68 2.54 -6.37 -10.17
N ILE A 69 2.69 -5.05 -10.28
CA ILE A 69 2.34 -4.28 -11.48
C ILE A 69 3.16 -4.76 -12.68
N ASN A 70 4.47 -4.95 -12.51
CA ASN A 70 5.33 -5.41 -13.59
C ASN A 70 5.00 -6.85 -14.03
N MET A 71 4.60 -7.71 -13.09
CA MET A 71 4.25 -9.11 -13.36
C MET A 71 2.91 -9.24 -14.09
N PHE A 72 1.88 -8.52 -13.66
CA PHE A 72 0.51 -8.66 -14.18
C PHE A 72 0.16 -7.62 -15.24
N ARG A 73 0.96 -6.57 -15.40
CA ARG A 73 0.75 -5.46 -16.36
C ARG A 73 -0.73 -5.00 -16.41
N PRO A 74 -1.32 -4.64 -15.26
CA PRO A 74 -2.72 -4.26 -15.21
C PRO A 74 -2.94 -2.92 -15.93
N THR A 75 -4.11 -2.75 -16.54
CA THR A 75 -4.55 -1.47 -17.09
C THR A 75 -4.90 -0.49 -15.98
N ARG A 76 -5.26 -1.00 -14.79
CA ARG A 76 -5.57 -0.20 -13.60
C ARG A 76 -5.12 -0.92 -12.33
N CYS A 77 -4.52 -0.17 -11.41
CA CYS A 77 -4.18 -0.67 -10.08
C CYS A 77 -4.97 0.11 -9.01
N ILE A 78 -5.65 -0.61 -8.11
CA ILE A 78 -6.41 -0.04 -7.00
C ILE A 78 -5.84 -0.60 -5.71
N ILE A 79 -5.40 0.28 -4.80
CA ILE A 79 -4.92 -0.11 -3.48
C ILE A 79 -5.97 0.28 -2.46
N VAL A 80 -6.47 -0.70 -1.71
CA VAL A 80 -7.55 -0.51 -0.74
C VAL A 80 -6.98 -0.58 0.67
N PHE A 81 -7.24 0.46 1.45
CA PHE A 81 -6.98 0.46 2.89
C PHE A 81 -8.31 0.40 3.64
N ASP A 82 -8.45 -0.56 4.56
CA ASP A 82 -9.62 -0.63 5.44
C ASP A 82 -9.65 0.61 6.35
N GLY A 83 -10.66 1.45 6.18
CA GLY A 83 -10.91 2.62 7.02
C GLY A 83 -11.43 2.23 8.42
N LYS A 84 -11.64 3.26 9.26
CA LYS A 84 -12.16 3.12 10.62
C LYS A 84 -13.54 2.43 10.58
N GLY A 85 -13.63 1.22 11.13
CA GLY A 85 -14.88 0.44 11.17
C GLY A 85 -15.10 -0.53 9.99
N GLY A 86 -14.10 -0.80 9.13
CA GLY A 86 -14.23 -1.67 7.95
C GLY A 86 -14.77 -3.09 8.22
N SER A 87 -14.71 -3.58 9.45
CA SER A 87 -15.33 -4.86 9.85
C SER A 87 -16.66 -4.70 10.61
N SER A 88 -17.11 -3.49 10.90
CA SER A 88 -18.29 -3.25 11.75
C SER A 88 -19.58 -3.79 11.13
N ARG A 89 -19.77 -3.59 9.82
CA ARG A 89 -20.93 -4.11 9.07
C ARG A 89 -20.94 -5.65 9.10
N ARG A 90 -19.81 -6.29 8.87
CA ARG A 90 -19.70 -7.75 8.89
C ARG A 90 -19.96 -8.33 10.29
N ARG A 91 -19.51 -7.66 11.36
CA ARG A 91 -19.81 -8.07 12.74
C ARG A 91 -21.26 -7.85 13.13
N LYS A 92 -21.95 -6.84 12.57
CA LYS A 92 -23.39 -6.67 12.77
C LYS A 92 -24.18 -7.81 12.14
N LEU A 93 -23.78 -8.28 10.95
CA LEU A 93 -24.43 -9.39 10.25
C LEU A 93 -24.04 -10.76 10.83
N TYR A 94 -22.80 -10.90 11.27
CA TYR A 94 -22.26 -12.13 11.83
C TYR A 94 -21.33 -11.81 13.01
N PRO A 95 -21.85 -11.86 14.27
CA PRO A 95 -21.11 -11.47 15.48
C PRO A 95 -19.81 -12.25 15.69
N GLU A 96 -19.76 -13.51 15.26
CA GLU A 96 -18.58 -14.36 15.39
C GLU A 96 -17.48 -14.04 14.36
N TYR A 97 -17.72 -13.14 13.42
CA TYR A 97 -16.75 -12.78 12.39
C TYR A 97 -15.46 -12.25 13.02
N LYS A 98 -14.40 -13.04 12.88
CA LYS A 98 -13.07 -12.76 13.46
C LYS A 98 -13.02 -12.66 15.00
N ALA A 99 -14.05 -13.15 15.75
CA ALA A 99 -14.08 -13.06 17.22
C ALA A 99 -12.89 -13.76 17.88
N LYS A 100 -12.42 -14.87 17.34
CA LYS A 100 -11.25 -15.63 17.83
C LYS A 100 -9.90 -15.11 17.33
N ARG A 101 -9.87 -14.06 16.51
CA ARG A 101 -8.62 -13.53 15.94
C ARG A 101 -7.88 -12.75 17.02
N LYS A 102 -6.78 -13.30 17.53
CA LYS A 102 -5.84 -12.57 18.40
C LYS A 102 -5.26 -11.40 17.58
N THR A 103 -5.49 -10.18 18.03
CA THR A 103 -4.94 -8.95 17.47
C THR A 103 -3.49 -8.75 17.90
N ASN A 104 -2.63 -9.71 17.58
CA ASN A 104 -1.20 -9.50 17.80
C ASN A 104 -0.67 -8.62 16.69
N ILE A 105 -0.22 -7.43 17.04
CA ILE A 105 0.53 -6.57 16.13
C ILE A 105 1.80 -7.31 15.75
N ARG A 106 1.99 -7.56 14.47
CA ARG A 106 3.18 -8.23 13.95
C ARG A 106 4.28 -7.20 13.74
N LEU A 107 5.15 -7.08 14.72
CA LEU A 107 6.38 -6.31 14.60
C LEU A 107 7.42 -7.06 13.77
N ASN A 108 8.49 -6.38 13.38
CA ASN A 108 9.55 -6.98 12.59
C ASN A 108 10.27 -8.09 13.39
N ARG A 109 10.60 -9.18 12.71
CA ARG A 109 11.23 -10.36 13.33
C ARG A 109 12.74 -10.40 13.16
N ALA A 110 13.25 -9.70 12.16
CA ALA A 110 14.66 -9.69 11.79
C ALA A 110 15.37 -8.40 12.22
N TYR A 111 14.63 -7.31 12.39
CA TYR A 111 15.15 -6.04 12.91
C TYR A 111 15.11 -6.08 14.44
N GLY A 112 16.26 -5.88 15.07
CA GLY A 112 16.36 -5.74 16.52
C GLY A 112 15.92 -4.33 16.94
N PHE A 113 14.81 -4.23 17.68
CA PHE A 113 14.32 -2.98 18.25
C PHE A 113 14.38 -3.04 19.77
N ASP A 114 14.80 -1.95 20.41
CA ASP A 114 14.96 -1.87 21.86
C ASP A 114 13.63 -1.64 22.58
N ASN A 115 12.66 -1.02 21.89
CA ASN A 115 11.38 -0.63 22.48
C ASN A 115 10.21 -0.99 21.55
N ILE A 116 9.33 -1.85 22.05
CA ILE A 116 8.14 -2.33 21.34
C ILE A 116 7.19 -1.17 21.00
N GLU A 117 7.03 -0.20 21.89
CA GLU A 117 6.11 0.92 21.67
C GLU A 117 6.64 1.87 20.58
N HIS A 118 7.93 2.15 20.59
CA HIS A 118 8.58 2.92 19.50
C HIS A 118 8.42 2.24 18.15
N GLU A 119 8.55 0.92 18.08
CA GLU A 119 8.40 0.20 16.82
C GLU A 119 6.93 0.18 16.34
N ARG A 120 5.97 0.16 17.25
CA ARG A 120 4.55 0.33 16.94
C ARG A 120 4.25 1.72 16.36
N GLU A 121 4.76 2.76 17.01
CA GLU A 121 4.63 4.15 16.54
C GLU A 121 5.28 4.32 15.18
N ASN A 122 6.46 3.73 15.00
CA ASN A 122 7.17 3.72 13.73
C ASN A 122 6.35 3.03 12.64
N MET A 123 5.73 1.89 12.92
CA MET A 123 4.83 1.20 11.99
C MET A 123 3.66 2.10 11.57
N ILE A 124 3.00 2.77 12.51
CA ILE A 124 1.89 3.68 12.22
C ILE A 124 2.36 4.87 11.36
N ARG A 125 3.53 5.42 11.66
CA ARG A 125 4.15 6.50 10.90
C ARG A 125 4.46 6.08 9.47
N GLN A 126 4.98 4.87 9.28
CA GLN A 126 5.26 4.32 7.96
C GLN A 126 3.98 4.07 7.15
N ILE A 127 2.89 3.57 7.78
CA ILE A 127 1.58 3.40 7.11
C ILE A 127 1.07 4.75 6.61
N ARG A 128 1.07 5.78 7.46
CA ARG A 128 0.64 7.14 7.06
C ARG A 128 1.46 7.66 5.88
N ARG A 129 2.79 7.59 5.97
CA ARG A 129 3.66 7.99 4.87
C ARG A 129 3.43 7.21 3.59
N THR A 130 3.15 5.92 3.69
CA THR A 130 2.81 5.09 2.52
C THR A 130 1.53 5.59 1.85
N ILE A 131 0.51 5.92 2.64
CA ILE A 131 -0.75 6.48 2.14
C ILE A 131 -0.50 7.82 1.45
N ASP A 132 0.23 8.74 2.11
CA ASP A 132 0.58 10.05 1.55
C ASP A 132 1.31 9.91 0.19
N TYR A 133 2.28 9.01 0.07
CA TYR A 133 2.97 8.77 -1.19
C TYR A 133 2.05 8.24 -2.29
N LEU A 134 1.14 7.35 -1.94
CA LEU A 134 0.20 6.80 -2.89
C LEU A 134 -0.83 7.84 -3.36
N GLU A 135 -1.28 8.73 -2.48
CA GLU A 135 -2.13 9.89 -2.84
C GLU A 135 -1.43 10.78 -3.86
N TYR A 136 -0.16 11.12 -3.63
CA TYR A 136 0.65 11.88 -4.58
C TYR A 136 0.78 11.20 -5.96
N LEU A 137 0.82 9.87 -5.98
CA LEU A 137 0.91 9.10 -7.22
C LEU A 137 -0.46 8.88 -7.89
N SER A 138 -1.54 9.42 -7.34
CA SER A 138 -2.94 9.21 -7.80
C SER A 138 -3.33 7.73 -7.90
N LEU A 139 -2.69 6.86 -7.11
CA LEU A 139 -2.88 5.40 -7.13
C LEU A 139 -3.86 4.92 -6.06
N ILE A 140 -4.44 5.81 -5.24
CA ILE A 140 -5.32 5.41 -4.15
C ILE A 140 -6.78 5.70 -4.45
N HIS A 141 -7.60 4.70 -4.17
CA HIS A 141 -9.00 4.86 -3.78
C HIS A 141 -9.11 4.49 -2.30
N ILE A 142 -9.21 5.51 -1.41
CA ILE A 142 -9.60 5.28 -0.02
C ILE A 142 -11.11 5.07 -0.05
N SER A 143 -11.56 3.83 0.05
CA SER A 143 -12.98 3.57 0.28
C SER A 143 -13.27 3.83 1.76
N GLU A 144 -13.70 5.04 2.09
CA GLU A 144 -14.47 5.21 3.32
C GLU A 144 -15.72 4.34 3.23
N PRO A 145 -16.12 3.67 4.33
CA PRO A 145 -17.39 2.98 4.36
C PRO A 145 -18.48 4.03 4.10
N THR A 146 -19.08 4.00 2.91
CA THR A 146 -20.17 4.87 2.52
C THR A 146 -21.23 4.88 3.62
N ARG A 147 -21.45 6.04 4.24
CA ARG A 147 -22.66 6.27 5.05
C ARG A 147 -23.86 5.94 4.17
N PRO A 148 -24.81 5.12 4.61
CA PRO A 148 -26.08 5.03 3.91
C PRO A 148 -26.67 6.44 3.90
N GLN A 149 -26.85 7.00 2.72
CA GLN A 149 -27.71 8.17 2.60
C GLN A 149 -29.11 7.71 3.05
N ALA A 150 -29.61 8.35 4.10
CA ALA A 150 -31.01 8.17 4.52
C ALA A 150 -31.88 8.63 3.36
N ILE A 151 -32.69 7.69 2.86
CA ILE A 151 -33.84 7.98 2.00
C ILE A 151 -34.93 8.47 2.89
#